data_cc720cd1d284740b9acd5d316f588e3d
#
_entry.id   cc720cd1d284740b9acd5d316f588e3d
#
_cell.length_a   1.000
_cell.length_b   1.000
_cell.length_c   1.000
_cell.angle_alpha   90.00
_cell.angle_beta   90.00
_cell.angle_gamma   90.00
#
_symmetry.space_group_name_H-M   'P 1'
#
loop_
_entity.id
_entity.type
_entity.pdbx_description
1 polymer ?
#
loop_
_entity_poly.entity_id
_entity_poly.type
_entity_poly.pdbx_seq_one_letter_code
_entity_poly.pdbx_strand_id
1 'polypeptide(L)'
;YTLDAGDAEITEHDGFCRIRRLWGEGNRVTLSFQCKVEPLVACNGEVAVRRGPLLYALPIAGEQTVLKQYEIPGLADIAITPTGELPDLRIDPDNLLFAEAQNPAADPARPWHDAPIVLKGTLSDPHGNQQVVTLVPMGCTTLRQTTFQT
;
A
#
# COMPACT_ATOMS: atom_id res chain seq x y z
N TYR A 1 -1.18 -11.09 -15.13
CA TYR A 1 -2.38 -11.69 -14.52
C TYR A 1 -2.59 -13.10 -14.99
N THR A 2 -3.36 -13.88 -14.25
CA THR A 2 -3.88 -15.16 -14.68
C THR A 2 -5.41 -15.12 -14.65
N LEU A 3 -6.06 -15.71 -15.65
CA LEU A 3 -7.50 -15.77 -15.77
C LEU A 3 -7.92 -17.24 -15.81
N ASP A 4 -8.79 -17.64 -14.88
CA ASP A 4 -9.47 -18.92 -14.89
C ASP A 4 -10.96 -18.68 -15.11
N ALA A 5 -11.45 -19.11 -16.25
CA ALA A 5 -12.86 -19.03 -16.66
C ALA A 5 -13.45 -20.40 -16.98
N GLY A 6 -12.77 -21.49 -16.55
CA GLY A 6 -13.17 -22.87 -16.84
C GLY A 6 -13.14 -23.17 -18.35
N ASP A 7 -14.23 -23.68 -18.87
CA ASP A 7 -14.40 -24.07 -20.28
C ASP A 7 -14.85 -22.95 -21.23
N ALA A 8 -14.81 -21.68 -20.74
CA ALA A 8 -15.23 -20.54 -21.56
C ALA A 8 -14.22 -20.22 -22.67
N GLU A 9 -14.72 -19.73 -23.79
CA GLU A 9 -13.88 -19.15 -24.84
C GLU A 9 -13.34 -17.80 -24.39
N ILE A 10 -12.00 -17.64 -24.41
CA ILE A 10 -11.32 -16.42 -24.00
C ILE A 10 -10.63 -15.82 -25.23
N THR A 11 -10.89 -14.54 -25.49
CA THR A 11 -10.21 -13.76 -26.54
C THR A 11 -9.72 -12.44 -25.98
N GLU A 12 -8.50 -12.03 -26.37
CA GLU A 12 -7.93 -10.73 -26.00
C GLU A 12 -7.93 -9.81 -27.23
N HIS A 13 -8.45 -8.59 -27.03
CA HIS A 13 -8.47 -7.58 -28.06
C HIS A 13 -8.46 -6.18 -27.43
N ASP A 14 -7.57 -5.31 -27.90
CA ASP A 14 -7.47 -3.89 -27.48
C ASP A 14 -7.38 -3.69 -25.95
N GLY A 15 -6.65 -4.55 -25.24
CA GLY A 15 -6.50 -4.45 -23.78
C GLY A 15 -7.70 -4.99 -22.98
N PHE A 16 -8.69 -5.56 -23.66
CA PHE A 16 -9.84 -6.21 -23.04
C PHE A 16 -9.73 -7.73 -23.15
N CYS A 17 -10.14 -8.41 -22.09
CA CYS A 17 -10.35 -9.84 -22.10
C CYS A 17 -11.84 -10.12 -22.23
N ARG A 18 -12.25 -10.76 -23.34
CA ARG A 18 -13.63 -11.15 -23.60
C ARG A 18 -13.80 -12.63 -23.27
N ILE A 19 -14.77 -12.91 -22.40
CA ILE A 19 -15.12 -14.27 -22.00
C ILE A 19 -16.49 -14.60 -22.57
N ARG A 20 -16.56 -15.64 -23.40
CA ARG A 20 -17.80 -16.08 -24.05
C ARG A 20 -18.17 -17.46 -23.55
N ARG A 21 -19.36 -17.55 -22.97
CA ARG A 21 -19.98 -18.82 -22.54
C ARG A 21 -21.49 -18.63 -22.33
N LEU A 22 -22.21 -19.71 -22.14
CA LEU A 22 -23.56 -19.66 -21.59
C LEU A 22 -23.46 -19.43 -20.08
N TRP A 23 -23.89 -18.25 -19.64
CA TRP A 23 -23.83 -17.87 -18.24
C TRP A 23 -25.02 -18.43 -17.47
N GLY A 24 -24.77 -19.09 -16.35
CA GLY A 24 -25.77 -19.65 -15.47
C GLY A 24 -25.41 -19.38 -14.00
N GLU A 25 -26.32 -19.72 -13.12
CA GLU A 25 -26.08 -19.63 -11.69
C GLU A 25 -24.88 -20.51 -11.28
N GLY A 26 -24.02 -19.99 -10.39
CA GLY A 26 -22.83 -20.69 -9.92
C GLY A 26 -21.62 -20.61 -10.86
N ASN A 27 -21.72 -19.98 -12.03
CA ASN A 27 -20.53 -19.74 -12.86
C ASN A 27 -19.57 -18.78 -12.15
N ARG A 28 -18.28 -19.15 -12.17
CA ARG A 28 -17.22 -18.36 -11.57
C ARG A 28 -16.14 -18.05 -12.58
N VAL A 29 -15.64 -16.84 -12.51
CA VAL A 29 -14.41 -16.41 -13.19
C VAL A 29 -13.47 -15.89 -12.15
N THR A 30 -12.23 -16.33 -12.17
CA THR A 30 -11.20 -15.87 -11.23
C THR A 30 -10.10 -15.15 -12.00
N LEU A 31 -9.89 -13.88 -11.66
CA LEU A 31 -8.81 -13.07 -12.18
C LEU A 31 -7.79 -12.83 -11.04
N SER A 32 -6.57 -13.30 -11.24
CA SER A 32 -5.50 -13.18 -10.25
C SER A 32 -4.40 -12.26 -10.76
N PHE A 33 -4.01 -11.31 -9.94
CA PHE A 33 -2.91 -10.39 -10.22
C PHE A 33 -1.70 -10.74 -9.36
N GLN A 34 -0.53 -10.87 -10.00
CA GLN A 34 0.73 -10.97 -9.30
C GLN A 34 1.26 -9.55 -9.04
N CYS A 35 1.09 -9.08 -7.81
CA CYS A 35 1.60 -7.78 -7.40
C CYS A 35 2.99 -7.96 -6.80
N LYS A 36 4.03 -7.55 -7.50
CA LYS A 36 5.40 -7.55 -6.97
C LYS A 36 5.66 -6.31 -6.13
N VAL A 37 6.56 -6.44 -5.16
CA VAL A 37 7.13 -5.31 -4.42
C VAL A 37 8.29 -4.77 -5.23
N GLU A 38 8.26 -3.49 -5.59
CA GLU A 38 9.21 -2.86 -6.49
C GLU A 38 9.55 -1.44 -6.00
N PRO A 39 10.77 -0.95 -6.27
CA PRO A 39 11.10 0.45 -6.07
C PRO A 39 10.45 1.32 -7.14
N LEU A 40 10.09 2.53 -6.76
CA LEU A 40 9.63 3.58 -7.67
C LEU A 40 10.43 4.85 -7.40
N VAL A 41 11.25 5.26 -8.36
CA VAL A 41 12.02 6.50 -8.25
C VAL A 41 11.08 7.70 -8.41
N ALA A 42 11.05 8.56 -7.42
CA ALA A 42 10.29 9.81 -7.42
C ALA A 42 11.04 10.92 -8.19
N CYS A 43 10.34 12.00 -8.52
CA CYS A 43 10.90 13.11 -9.31
C CYS A 43 12.06 13.87 -8.60
N ASN A 44 12.15 13.76 -7.27
CA ASN A 44 13.24 14.32 -6.45
C ASN A 44 14.44 13.36 -6.30
N GLY A 45 14.43 12.20 -6.94
CA GLY A 45 15.47 11.18 -6.86
C GLY A 45 15.35 10.23 -5.65
N GLU A 46 14.41 10.47 -4.75
CA GLU A 46 14.10 9.54 -3.67
C GLU A 46 13.34 8.32 -4.19
N VAL A 47 13.27 7.28 -3.37
CA VAL A 47 12.64 6.01 -3.74
C VAL A 47 11.43 5.74 -2.86
N ALA A 48 10.31 5.47 -3.50
CA ALA A 48 9.11 4.92 -2.87
C ALA A 48 9.05 3.39 -3.04
N VAL A 49 8.32 2.72 -2.18
CA VAL A 49 8.01 1.29 -2.31
C VAL A 49 6.59 1.13 -2.82
N ARG A 50 6.44 0.40 -3.92
CA ARG A 50 5.12 0.05 -4.45
C ARG A 50 4.90 -1.46 -4.48
N ARG A 51 3.65 -1.86 -4.39
CA ARG A 51 3.20 -3.23 -4.65
C ARG A 51 1.98 -3.18 -5.57
N GLY A 52 2.15 -3.62 -6.80
CA GLY A 52 1.13 -3.42 -7.83
C GLY A 52 0.76 -1.94 -7.98
N PRO A 53 -0.52 -1.56 -7.89
CA PRO A 53 -0.96 -0.17 -8.02
C PRO A 53 -0.80 0.68 -6.76
N LEU A 54 -0.45 0.08 -5.62
CA LEU A 54 -0.41 0.76 -4.32
C LEU A 54 1.00 1.21 -3.96
N LEU A 55 1.12 2.46 -3.53
CA LEU A 55 2.29 2.97 -2.82
C LEU A 55 2.17 2.64 -1.33
N TYR A 56 3.31 2.29 -0.75
CA TYR A 56 3.44 1.98 0.66
C TYR A 56 4.24 3.06 1.38
N ALA A 57 3.87 3.34 2.60
CA ALA A 57 4.48 4.39 3.40
C ALA A 57 4.76 3.91 4.83
N LEU A 58 5.76 4.49 5.45
CA LEU A 58 6.05 4.32 6.87
C LEU A 58 5.09 5.20 7.67
N PRO A 59 4.21 4.63 8.51
CA PRO A 59 3.39 5.40 9.42
C PRO A 59 4.25 6.14 10.44
N ILE A 60 3.96 7.39 10.67
CA ILE A 60 4.60 8.22 11.69
C ILE A 60 3.59 8.46 12.81
N ALA A 61 3.98 8.20 14.04
CA ALA A 61 3.15 8.48 15.20
C ALA A 61 2.95 9.98 15.35
N GLY A 62 1.73 10.40 15.68
CA GLY A 62 1.41 11.81 15.86
C GLY A 62 0.19 12.01 16.75
N GLU A 63 0.13 13.17 17.37
CA GLU A 63 -1.00 13.62 18.17
C GLU A 63 -1.94 14.46 17.32
N GLN A 64 -3.23 14.23 17.48
CA GLN A 64 -4.28 14.99 16.80
C GLN A 64 -4.82 16.08 17.69
N THR A 65 -4.89 17.31 17.16
CA THR A 65 -5.51 18.46 17.82
C THR A 65 -6.63 18.98 16.92
N VAL A 66 -7.84 19.09 17.47
CA VAL A 66 -8.96 19.72 16.77
C VAL A 66 -8.75 21.23 16.76
N LEU A 67 -8.60 21.80 15.57
CA LEU A 67 -8.45 23.24 15.35
C LEU A 67 -9.79 23.94 15.27
N LYS A 68 -10.77 23.28 14.61
CA LYS A 68 -12.12 23.82 14.42
C LYS A 68 -13.10 22.68 14.33
N GLN A 69 -14.18 22.76 15.08
CA GLN A 69 -15.32 21.87 14.97
C GLN A 69 -16.41 22.53 14.11
N TYR A 70 -17.00 21.76 13.21
CA TYR A 70 -18.13 22.19 12.39
C TYR A 70 -19.45 21.67 12.96
N GLU A 71 -20.57 22.28 12.53
CA GLU A 71 -21.91 21.85 12.95
C GLU A 71 -22.30 20.45 12.40
N ILE A 72 -21.60 19.99 11.38
CA ILE A 72 -21.80 18.66 10.80
C ILE A 72 -21.10 17.62 11.69
N PRO A 73 -21.81 16.62 12.21
CA PRO A 73 -21.22 15.60 13.06
C PRO A 73 -20.05 14.88 12.39
N GLY A 74 -18.92 14.78 13.07
CA GLY A 74 -17.72 14.12 12.59
C GLY A 74 -16.87 14.95 11.63
N LEU A 75 -17.25 16.18 11.32
CA LEU A 75 -16.44 17.10 10.50
C LEU A 75 -15.69 18.08 11.39
N ALA A 76 -14.37 18.06 11.31
CA ALA A 76 -13.48 18.97 12.04
C ALA A 76 -12.20 19.22 11.25
N ASP A 77 -11.62 20.40 11.42
CA ASP A 77 -10.23 20.64 11.00
C ASP A 77 -9.31 20.11 12.09
N ILE A 78 -8.38 19.25 11.70
CA ILE A 78 -7.47 18.55 12.61
C ILE A 78 -6.04 18.88 12.20
N ALA A 79 -5.24 19.31 13.14
CA ALA A 79 -3.78 19.31 13.01
C ALA A 79 -3.21 17.99 13.55
N ILE A 80 -2.22 17.45 12.86
CA ILE A 80 -1.49 16.26 13.31
C ILE A 80 -0.03 16.65 13.45
N THR A 81 0.50 16.54 14.66
CA THR A 81 1.89 16.86 14.99
C THR A 81 2.64 15.57 15.28
N PRO A 82 3.82 15.33 14.64
CA PRO A 82 4.63 14.15 14.95
C PRO A 82 4.99 14.09 16.44
N THR A 83 4.90 12.89 17.02
CA THR A 83 5.41 12.63 18.37
C THR A 83 6.84 12.08 18.24
N GLY A 84 7.84 12.93 18.52
CA GLY A 84 9.24 12.57 18.41
C GLY A 84 9.91 13.04 17.12
N GLU A 85 11.16 12.59 16.94
CA GLU A 85 11.95 12.92 15.75
C GLU A 85 11.45 12.12 14.54
N LEU A 86 11.47 12.76 13.37
CA LEU A 86 11.17 12.07 12.12
C LEU A 86 12.32 11.13 11.78
N PRO A 87 12.04 9.89 11.39
CA PRO A 87 13.07 8.93 11.05
C PRO A 87 13.83 9.37 9.79
N ASP A 88 15.17 9.45 9.89
CA ASP A 88 16.04 9.58 8.71
C ASP A 88 16.42 8.17 8.25
N LEU A 89 15.64 7.63 7.33
CA LEU A 89 15.80 6.28 6.82
C LEU A 89 16.11 6.27 5.34
N ARG A 90 16.96 5.33 4.95
CA ARG A 90 17.46 5.13 3.59
C ARG A 90 17.06 3.77 3.06
N ILE A 91 16.94 3.68 1.74
CA ILE A 91 16.56 2.48 1.03
C ILE A 91 17.62 2.14 -0.03
N ASP A 92 17.93 0.86 -0.16
CA ASP A 92 18.68 0.33 -1.29
C ASP A 92 17.70 -0.15 -2.37
N PRO A 93 17.55 0.57 -3.49
CA PRO A 93 16.60 0.19 -4.53
C PRO A 93 16.98 -1.10 -5.26
N ASP A 94 18.27 -1.45 -5.28
CA ASP A 94 18.77 -2.66 -5.93
C ASP A 94 18.61 -3.90 -5.05
N ASN A 95 18.38 -3.69 -3.74
CA ASN A 95 18.26 -4.77 -2.76
C ASN A 95 17.08 -4.50 -1.80
N LEU A 96 15.87 -4.46 -2.35
CA LEU A 96 14.65 -4.29 -1.55
C LEU A 96 14.38 -5.52 -0.68
N LEU A 97 14.52 -5.36 0.62
CA LEU A 97 14.29 -6.41 1.62
C LEU A 97 12.89 -6.28 2.24
N PHE A 98 11.85 -6.28 1.41
CA PHE A 98 10.47 -6.23 1.86
C PHE A 98 9.70 -7.49 1.46
N ALA A 99 8.97 -8.05 2.41
CA ALA A 99 8.06 -9.18 2.21
C ALA A 99 6.63 -8.79 2.57
N GLU A 100 5.67 -9.38 1.85
CA GLU A 100 4.26 -9.25 2.19
C GLU A 100 3.95 -9.96 3.51
N ALA A 101 3.16 -9.32 4.34
CA ALA A 101 2.65 -9.91 5.57
C ALA A 101 1.15 -9.62 5.72
N GLN A 102 0.41 -10.58 6.23
CA GLN A 102 -0.98 -10.37 6.61
C GLN A 102 -1.04 -9.42 7.81
N ASN A 103 -1.95 -8.47 7.76
CA ASN A 103 -2.25 -7.61 8.90
C ASN A 103 -3.35 -8.26 9.75
N PRO A 104 -3.04 -8.76 10.96
CA PRO A 104 -4.04 -9.42 11.80
C PRO A 104 -5.14 -8.48 12.30
N ALA A 105 -4.90 -7.16 12.26
CA ALA A 105 -5.87 -6.14 12.64
C ALA A 105 -6.75 -5.68 11.47
N ALA A 106 -6.58 -6.27 10.27
CA ALA A 106 -7.33 -5.85 9.09
C ALA A 106 -8.84 -6.05 9.28
N ASP A 107 -9.59 -4.98 8.96
CA ASP A 107 -11.05 -5.04 8.89
C ASP A 107 -11.48 -5.15 7.42
N PRO A 108 -12.00 -6.31 6.97
CA PRO A 108 -12.46 -6.47 5.59
C PRO A 108 -13.54 -5.48 5.16
N ALA A 109 -14.30 -4.94 6.13
CA ALA A 109 -15.32 -3.92 5.85
C ALA A 109 -14.73 -2.53 5.64
N ARG A 110 -13.49 -2.29 6.11
CA ARG A 110 -12.80 -1.00 6.02
C ARG A 110 -11.34 -1.15 5.60
N PRO A 111 -11.07 -1.74 4.42
CA PRO A 111 -9.70 -2.06 3.97
C PRO A 111 -8.80 -0.83 3.77
N TRP A 112 -9.38 0.37 3.70
CA TRP A 112 -8.65 1.65 3.66
C TRP A 112 -8.25 2.19 5.04
N HIS A 113 -8.76 1.60 6.11
CA HIS A 113 -8.41 1.92 7.49
C HIS A 113 -7.27 1.03 7.97
N ASP A 114 -7.46 -0.27 7.80
CA ASP A 114 -6.52 -1.30 8.22
C ASP A 114 -6.32 -2.28 7.05
N ALA A 115 -5.34 -1.96 6.19
CA ALA A 115 -5.08 -2.75 5.01
C ALA A 115 -4.78 -4.22 5.35
N PRO A 116 -5.33 -5.17 4.57
CA PRO A 116 -5.12 -6.60 4.84
C PRO A 116 -3.67 -7.03 4.60
N ILE A 117 -2.92 -6.32 3.76
CA ILE A 117 -1.53 -6.62 3.44
C ILE A 117 -0.66 -5.43 3.79
N VAL A 118 0.37 -5.68 4.59
CA VAL A 118 1.44 -4.75 4.93
C VAL A 118 2.76 -5.29 4.38
N LEU A 119 3.77 -4.44 4.24
CA LEU A 119 5.11 -4.84 3.87
C LEU A 119 6.02 -4.75 5.09
N LYS A 120 6.64 -5.87 5.46
CA LYS A 120 7.65 -5.91 6.50
C LYS A 120 9.04 -6.04 5.87
N GLY A 121 9.96 -5.23 6.34
CA GLY A 121 11.32 -5.24 5.80
C GLY A 121 12.26 -4.38 6.62
N THR A 122 13.39 -4.06 6.03
CA THR A 122 14.41 -3.25 6.67
C THR A 122 14.77 -2.03 5.83
N LEU A 123 14.97 -0.92 6.51
CA LEU A 123 15.61 0.29 6.02
C LEU A 123 16.86 0.56 6.85
N SER A 124 17.80 1.35 6.33
CA SER A 124 19.00 1.72 7.07
C SER A 124 18.91 3.16 7.57
N ASP A 125 19.54 3.44 8.69
CA ASP A 125 19.84 4.80 9.09
C ASP A 125 21.06 5.37 8.31
N PRO A 126 21.39 6.68 8.44
CA PRO A 126 22.57 7.26 7.78
C PRO A 126 23.91 6.64 8.17
N HIS A 127 23.96 5.89 9.26
CA HIS A 127 25.15 5.18 9.74
C HIS A 127 25.22 3.73 9.24
N GLY A 128 24.20 3.28 8.48
CA GLY A 128 24.11 1.93 7.92
C GLY A 128 23.51 0.89 8.88
N ASN A 129 22.99 1.29 10.06
CA ASN A 129 22.32 0.37 10.95
C ASN A 129 20.94 0.01 10.40
N GLN A 130 20.63 -1.29 10.37
CA GLN A 130 19.35 -1.78 9.87
C GLN A 130 18.24 -1.61 10.90
N GLN A 131 17.11 -1.08 10.45
CA GLN A 131 15.90 -0.93 11.24
C GLN A 131 14.76 -1.73 10.60
N VAL A 132 14.12 -2.59 11.39
CA VAL A 132 12.94 -3.32 10.94
C VAL A 132 11.74 -2.37 10.93
N VAL A 133 11.08 -2.28 9.79
CA VAL A 133 9.93 -1.40 9.59
C VAL A 133 8.73 -2.16 9.04
N THR A 134 7.55 -1.60 9.27
CA THR A 134 6.31 -2.05 8.62
C THR A 134 5.76 -0.89 7.81
N LEU A 135 5.66 -1.09 6.49
CA LEU A 135 5.03 -0.14 5.60
C LEU A 135 3.57 -0.55 5.39
N VAL A 136 2.69 0.43 5.34
CA VAL A 136 1.26 0.26 5.04
C VAL A 136 0.91 0.98 3.74
N PRO A 137 -0.18 0.60 3.04
CA PRO A 137 -0.66 1.39 1.91
C PRO A 137 -0.83 2.85 2.30
N MET A 138 -0.35 3.75 1.46
CA MET A 138 -0.31 5.19 1.73
C MET A 138 -1.66 5.76 2.16
N GLY A 139 -2.77 5.23 1.64
CA GLY A 139 -4.12 5.64 2.01
C GLY A 139 -4.58 5.20 3.40
N CYS A 140 -3.84 4.29 4.07
CA CYS A 140 -4.20 3.76 5.39
C CYS A 140 -3.51 4.49 6.55
N THR A 141 -2.82 5.58 6.29
CA THR A 141 -2.15 6.39 7.33
C THR A 141 -2.18 7.87 6.97
N THR A 142 -2.33 8.71 7.95
CA THR A 142 -2.45 10.16 7.76
C THR A 142 -1.08 10.84 7.79
N LEU A 143 -0.30 10.59 8.84
CA LEU A 143 1.07 11.08 8.96
C LEU A 143 2.03 9.97 8.55
N ARG A 144 2.89 10.26 7.54
CA ARG A 144 3.68 9.20 6.91
C ARG A 144 4.93 9.72 6.21
N GLN A 145 5.91 8.84 6.05
CA GLN A 145 7.01 9.01 5.11
C GLN A 145 6.80 8.04 3.94
N THR A 146 6.75 8.57 2.71
CA THR A 146 6.43 7.79 1.50
C THR A 146 7.66 7.53 0.64
N THR A 147 8.65 8.42 0.71
CA THR A 147 9.89 8.32 -0.05
C THR A 147 11.09 8.32 0.89
N PHE A 148 12.15 7.65 0.46
CA PHE A 148 13.38 7.44 1.22
C PHE A 148 14.57 7.83 0.37
N GLN A 149 15.61 8.38 0.98
CA GLN A 149 16.89 8.61 0.34
C GLN A 149 17.61 7.28 0.04
N THR A 150 18.49 7.29 -0.94
CA THR A 150 19.35 6.15 -1.30
C THR A 150 20.74 6.27 -0.67
#